data_755a3ac7a8f453727c424115e251eb4a
#
_entry.id   755a3ac7a8f453727c424115e251eb4a
#
_cell.length_a   1.000
_cell.length_b   1.000
_cell.length_c   1.000
_cell.angle_alpha   90.00
_cell.angle_beta   90.00
_cell.angle_gamma   90.00
#
_symmetry.space_group_name_H-M   'P 1'
#
loop_
_entity.id
_entity.type
_entity.pdbx_description
1 polymer ?
#
loop_
_entity_poly.entity_id
_entity_poly.type
_entity_poly.pdbx_seq_one_letter_code
_entity_poly.pdbx_strand_id
1 'polypeptide(L)'
;LRTHNLEQSCKVSQFGSKENSYLVGAGLLLRGETLDNTLIVLDGDVDVAEAEKRTKINRVITGTDNDSQQRRDKLLSKIKQFCLPVNRKPEEFITDELKTLDDAVHSLIPHIKATGPVQDHHDLLNTPITNSGMPEQTAFAEIVTLMEHRPCWANYVAEIDDWVVDKKQN
;
A
#
# COMPACT_ATOMS: atom_id res chain seq x y z
N LEU A 1 -11.00 1.86 -1.61
CA LEU A 1 -11.54 2.53 -2.82
C LEU A 1 -12.94 2.03 -3.19
N ARG A 2 -13.21 0.71 -3.11
CA ARG A 2 -14.55 0.15 -3.41
C ARG A 2 -15.62 0.66 -2.44
N THR A 3 -15.30 0.74 -1.16
CA THR A 3 -16.23 1.17 -0.10
C THR A 3 -16.83 2.56 -0.33
N HIS A 4 -16.16 3.41 -1.12
CA HIS A 4 -16.58 4.79 -1.39
C HIS A 4 -16.90 5.06 -2.86
N ASN A 5 -17.06 4.04 -3.69
CA ASN A 5 -17.27 4.18 -5.15
C ASN A 5 -16.19 5.04 -5.85
N LEU A 6 -14.93 4.93 -5.41
CA LEU A 6 -13.83 5.79 -5.85
C LEU A 6 -13.04 5.22 -7.04
N GLU A 7 -13.37 4.01 -7.48
CA GLU A 7 -12.66 3.35 -8.59
C GLU A 7 -12.70 4.17 -9.89
N GLN A 8 -13.77 4.96 -10.08
CA GLN A 8 -13.89 5.84 -11.24
C GLN A 8 -13.17 7.19 -11.09
N SER A 9 -12.81 7.56 -9.86
CA SER A 9 -12.23 8.87 -9.54
C SER A 9 -10.72 8.80 -9.25
N CYS A 10 -10.17 7.63 -9.00
CA CYS A 10 -8.77 7.45 -8.62
C CYS A 10 -8.06 6.51 -9.59
N LYS A 11 -6.91 6.94 -10.09
CA LYS A 11 -5.99 6.08 -10.84
C LYS A 11 -4.94 5.52 -9.90
N VAL A 12 -4.88 4.21 -9.79
CA VAL A 12 -3.81 3.51 -9.06
C VAL A 12 -2.73 3.10 -10.05
N SER A 13 -1.46 3.38 -9.72
CA SER A 13 -0.30 2.99 -10.52
C SER A 13 0.74 2.35 -9.62
N GLN A 14 1.25 1.19 -10.02
CA GLN A 14 2.34 0.50 -9.32
C GLN A 14 3.68 0.96 -9.88
N PHE A 15 4.66 1.17 -9.00
CA PHE A 15 6.00 1.64 -9.38
C PHE A 15 7.09 0.57 -9.23
N GLY A 16 6.73 -0.63 -8.77
CA GLY A 16 7.67 -1.67 -8.41
C GLY A 16 8.30 -1.41 -7.03
N SER A 17 9.58 -1.09 -6.96
CA SER A 17 10.24 -0.84 -5.67
C SER A 17 9.93 0.53 -5.07
N LYS A 18 10.08 0.65 -3.75
CA LYS A 18 9.91 1.92 -3.01
C LYS A 18 10.82 3.04 -3.52
N GLU A 19 12.01 2.72 -4.02
CA GLU A 19 12.95 3.68 -4.58
C GLU A 19 12.38 4.37 -5.83
N ASN A 20 11.65 3.64 -6.65
CA ASN A 20 11.02 4.20 -7.85
C ASN A 20 9.96 5.26 -7.52
N SER A 21 9.31 5.19 -6.37
CA SER A 21 8.33 6.19 -5.95
C SER A 21 8.94 7.58 -5.78
N TYR A 22 10.17 7.65 -5.23
CA TYR A 22 10.90 8.91 -5.12
C TYR A 22 11.26 9.49 -6.49
N LEU A 23 11.70 8.64 -7.42
CA LEU A 23 12.05 9.06 -8.78
C LEU A 23 10.83 9.56 -9.55
N VAL A 24 9.71 8.85 -9.46
CA VAL A 24 8.46 9.24 -10.14
C VAL A 24 7.94 10.56 -9.56
N GLY A 25 7.86 10.68 -8.25
CA GLY A 25 7.39 11.92 -7.61
C GLY A 25 8.29 13.12 -7.92
N ALA A 26 9.62 12.93 -7.91
CA ALA A 26 10.56 13.97 -8.31
C ALA A 26 10.39 14.35 -9.77
N GLY A 27 10.23 13.37 -10.67
CA GLY A 27 10.02 13.61 -12.11
C GLY A 27 8.77 14.43 -12.40
N LEU A 28 7.67 14.16 -11.71
CA LEU A 28 6.42 14.92 -11.82
C LEU A 28 6.65 16.39 -11.40
N LEU A 29 7.27 16.62 -10.25
CA LEU A 29 7.57 17.97 -9.77
C LEU A 29 8.55 18.74 -10.67
N LEU A 30 9.56 18.07 -11.23
CA LEU A 30 10.50 18.69 -12.16
C LEU A 30 9.84 19.07 -13.48
N ARG A 31 8.77 18.40 -13.87
CA ARG A 31 7.92 18.76 -15.00
C ARG A 31 6.94 19.90 -14.71
N GLY A 32 6.90 20.39 -13.48
CA GLY A 32 6.00 21.46 -13.06
C GLY A 32 4.62 20.97 -12.60
N GLU A 33 4.45 19.67 -12.37
CA GLU A 33 3.20 19.13 -11.82
C GLU A 33 3.12 19.38 -10.31
N THR A 34 1.90 19.59 -9.79
CA THR A 34 1.73 20.06 -8.41
C THR A 34 1.71 18.94 -7.36
N LEU A 35 1.46 17.72 -7.73
CA LEU A 35 1.19 16.58 -6.84
C LEU A 35 -0.01 16.78 -5.88
N ASP A 36 -0.84 17.81 -6.06
CA ASP A 36 -1.92 18.08 -5.11
C ASP A 36 -2.98 16.98 -5.06
N ASN A 37 -3.17 16.30 -6.19
CA ASN A 37 -4.06 15.14 -6.32
C ASN A 37 -3.29 13.81 -6.40
N THR A 38 -2.10 13.75 -5.84
CA THR A 38 -1.24 12.58 -5.85
C THR A 38 -0.93 12.14 -4.43
N LEU A 39 -1.14 10.88 -4.13
CA LEU A 39 -0.69 10.22 -2.90
C LEU A 39 0.28 9.11 -3.28
N ILE A 40 1.45 9.11 -2.68
CA ILE A 40 2.46 8.06 -2.83
C ILE A 40 2.38 7.17 -1.60
N VAL A 41 1.98 5.93 -1.80
CA VAL A 41 1.83 4.94 -0.74
C VAL A 41 3.03 4.00 -0.80
N LEU A 42 3.75 3.90 0.31
CA LEU A 42 4.85 2.96 0.48
C LEU A 42 4.40 1.77 1.32
N ASP A 43 4.98 0.63 1.04
CA ASP A 43 4.81 -0.56 1.85
C ASP A 43 5.36 -0.35 3.26
N GLY A 44 4.65 -0.86 4.26
CA GLY A 44 4.90 -0.57 5.67
C GLY A 44 5.74 -1.61 6.40
N ASP A 45 6.35 -2.57 5.71
CA ASP A 45 7.12 -3.63 6.33
C ASP A 45 8.40 -3.13 7.02
N VAL A 46 8.88 -1.94 6.63
CA VAL A 46 9.99 -1.25 7.28
C VAL A 46 9.59 0.20 7.56
N ASP A 47 9.50 0.57 8.82
CA ASP A 47 9.30 1.98 9.20
C ASP A 47 10.54 2.79 8.79
N VAL A 48 10.42 3.52 7.70
CA VAL A 48 11.47 4.40 7.19
C VAL A 48 11.33 5.76 7.86
N ALA A 49 12.31 6.09 8.72
CA ALA A 49 12.35 7.37 9.38
C ALA A 49 12.32 8.55 8.39
N GLU A 50 11.69 9.66 8.77
CA GLU A 50 11.60 10.85 7.90
C GLU A 50 12.98 11.30 7.39
N ALA A 51 14.02 11.22 8.24
CA ALA A 51 15.39 11.56 7.86
C ALA A 51 15.92 10.69 6.71
N GLU A 52 15.56 9.41 6.66
CA GLU A 52 15.92 8.52 5.57
C GLU A 52 15.15 8.88 4.28
N LYS A 53 13.85 9.15 4.40
CA LYS A 53 13.03 9.64 3.28
C LYS A 53 13.63 10.93 2.70
N ARG A 54 14.00 11.89 3.57
CA ARG A 54 14.68 13.14 3.15
C ARG A 54 16.00 12.85 2.43
N THR A 55 16.80 11.93 2.94
CA THR A 55 18.06 11.55 2.30
C THR A 55 17.84 11.02 0.88
N LYS A 56 16.84 10.18 0.68
CA LYS A 56 16.47 9.63 -0.65
C LYS A 56 15.95 10.73 -1.57
N ILE A 57 15.10 11.61 -1.07
CA ILE A 57 14.57 12.75 -1.83
C ILE A 57 15.68 13.70 -2.26
N ASN A 58 16.65 13.99 -1.38
CA ASN A 58 17.80 14.85 -1.70
C ASN A 58 18.69 14.28 -2.81
N ARG A 59 18.71 12.96 -3.00
CA ARG A 59 19.45 12.31 -4.10
C ARG A 59 18.76 12.48 -5.45
N VAL A 60 17.43 12.58 -5.48
CA VAL A 60 16.64 12.68 -6.72
C VAL A 60 16.28 14.12 -7.09
N ILE A 61 16.14 15.00 -6.10
CA ILE A 61 15.97 16.45 -6.31
C ILE A 61 17.22 17.14 -5.76
N THR A 62 18.18 17.35 -6.64
CA THR A 62 19.43 18.07 -6.36
C THR A 62 19.24 19.58 -6.50
N GLY A 63 20.11 20.36 -5.95
CA GLY A 63 20.04 21.81 -5.96
C GLY A 63 19.92 22.40 -4.54
N THR A 64 20.45 23.61 -4.35
CA THR A 64 20.50 24.30 -3.06
C THR A 64 19.60 25.54 -3.01
N ASP A 65 18.91 25.83 -4.11
CA ASP A 65 17.99 26.94 -4.24
C ASP A 65 16.64 26.66 -3.53
N ASN A 66 15.88 27.72 -3.32
CA ASN A 66 14.60 27.66 -2.62
C ASN A 66 13.58 26.79 -3.35
N ASP A 67 13.57 26.81 -4.68
CA ASP A 67 12.64 26.01 -5.48
C ASP A 67 12.91 24.50 -5.29
N SER A 68 14.19 24.13 -5.31
CA SER A 68 14.61 22.76 -5.04
C SER A 68 14.20 22.30 -3.63
N GLN A 69 14.36 23.18 -2.63
CA GLN A 69 13.92 22.90 -1.28
C GLN A 69 12.39 22.72 -1.19
N GLN A 70 11.62 23.61 -1.78
CA GLN A 70 10.15 23.51 -1.79
C GLN A 70 9.66 22.22 -2.46
N ARG A 71 10.29 21.82 -3.58
CA ARG A 71 9.97 20.55 -4.25
C ARG A 71 10.27 19.34 -3.36
N ARG A 72 11.39 19.35 -2.63
CA ARG A 72 11.71 18.27 -1.67
C ARG A 72 10.68 18.17 -0.55
N ASP A 73 10.29 19.28 0.04
CA ASP A 73 9.30 19.32 1.11
C ASP A 73 7.92 18.92 0.60
N LYS A 74 7.55 19.35 -0.61
CA LYS A 74 6.31 18.93 -1.26
C LYS A 74 6.30 17.42 -1.51
N LEU A 75 7.37 16.85 -2.05
CA LEU A 75 7.46 15.40 -2.28
C LEU A 75 7.36 14.64 -0.97
N LEU A 76 8.09 15.05 0.06
CA LEU A 76 8.04 14.41 1.38
C LEU A 76 6.63 14.41 1.95
N SER A 77 5.90 15.52 1.83
CA SER A 77 4.52 15.64 2.34
C SER A 77 3.51 14.71 1.64
N LYS A 78 3.86 14.19 0.45
CA LYS A 78 2.99 13.30 -0.34
C LYS A 78 3.31 11.81 -0.17
N ILE A 79 4.42 11.49 0.48
CA ILE A 79 4.81 10.11 0.73
C ILE A 79 4.19 9.66 2.05
N LYS A 80 3.23 8.75 1.96
CA LYS A 80 2.63 8.07 3.10
C LYS A 80 3.15 6.65 3.19
N GLN A 81 3.46 6.23 4.38
CA GLN A 81 3.88 4.88 4.68
C GLN A 81 2.86 4.25 5.62
N PHE A 82 2.32 3.11 5.22
CA PHE A 82 1.38 2.37 6.04
C PHE A 82 2.17 1.34 6.83
N CYS A 83 2.34 1.60 8.11
CA CYS A 83 2.92 0.64 9.03
C CYS A 83 1.82 -0.26 9.57
N LEU A 84 1.92 -1.55 9.29
CA LEU A 84 1.13 -2.54 9.99
C LEU A 84 1.57 -2.63 11.44
N PRO A 85 0.66 -3.02 12.37
CA PRO A 85 1.04 -3.27 13.74
C PRO A 85 2.28 -4.18 13.81
N VAL A 86 3.26 -3.84 14.64
CA VAL A 86 4.49 -4.60 14.87
C VAL A 86 5.40 -4.78 13.65
N ASN A 87 5.43 -3.83 12.73
CA ASN A 87 6.29 -3.84 11.53
C ASN A 87 6.17 -5.14 10.71
N ARG A 88 4.95 -5.62 10.54
CA ARG A 88 4.66 -6.83 9.80
C ARG A 88 4.49 -6.54 8.32
N LYS A 89 4.83 -7.52 7.49
CA LYS A 89 4.55 -7.46 6.06
C LYS A 89 3.05 -7.63 5.81
N PRO A 90 2.50 -7.00 4.75
CA PRO A 90 1.08 -7.10 4.43
C PRO A 90 0.59 -8.55 4.32
N GLU A 91 1.36 -9.42 3.67
CA GLU A 91 1.00 -10.83 3.50
C GLU A 91 0.90 -11.58 4.83
N GLU A 92 1.83 -11.33 5.76
CA GLU A 92 1.81 -11.92 7.10
C GLU A 92 0.57 -11.46 7.89
N PHE A 93 0.30 -10.15 7.86
CA PHE A 93 -0.86 -9.57 8.52
C PHE A 93 -2.18 -10.13 7.98
N ILE A 94 -2.36 -10.11 6.64
CA ILE A 94 -3.55 -10.61 5.97
C ILE A 94 -3.75 -12.09 6.28
N THR A 95 -2.69 -12.89 6.15
CA THR A 95 -2.75 -14.34 6.39
C THR A 95 -3.17 -14.66 7.82
N ASP A 96 -2.60 -13.96 8.82
CA ASP A 96 -2.95 -14.21 10.22
C ASP A 96 -4.39 -13.82 10.53
N GLU A 97 -4.87 -12.71 9.99
CA GLU A 97 -6.28 -12.32 10.13
C GLU A 97 -7.22 -13.34 9.49
N LEU A 98 -6.90 -13.80 8.28
CA LEU A 98 -7.73 -14.79 7.58
C LEU A 98 -7.71 -16.16 8.26
N LYS A 99 -6.61 -16.57 8.89
CA LYS A 99 -6.52 -17.83 9.68
C LYS A 99 -7.47 -17.85 10.88
N THR A 100 -7.94 -16.71 11.35
CA THR A 100 -8.93 -16.64 12.45
C THR A 100 -10.37 -16.94 12.01
N LEU A 101 -10.65 -16.93 10.70
CA LEU A 101 -11.97 -17.18 10.15
C LEU A 101 -12.31 -18.69 10.19
N ASP A 102 -13.60 -19.01 10.25
CA ASP A 102 -14.07 -20.38 10.08
C ASP A 102 -13.86 -20.84 8.62
N ASP A 103 -13.56 -22.13 8.43
CA ASP A 103 -13.31 -22.70 7.11
C ASP A 103 -14.53 -22.61 6.18
N ALA A 104 -15.72 -22.57 6.74
CA ALA A 104 -16.96 -22.44 5.99
C ALA A 104 -17.21 -21.02 5.43
N VAL A 105 -16.45 -20.02 5.89
CA VAL A 105 -16.63 -18.63 5.45
C VAL A 105 -16.26 -18.46 3.99
N HIS A 106 -15.16 -19.09 3.55
CA HIS A 106 -14.71 -19.00 2.15
C HIS A 106 -13.77 -20.16 1.80
N SER A 107 -13.83 -20.63 0.55
CA SER A 107 -13.04 -21.77 0.06
C SER A 107 -11.52 -21.57 0.13
N LEU A 108 -11.01 -20.33 0.18
CA LEU A 108 -9.58 -20.02 0.37
C LEU A 108 -9.10 -20.29 1.81
N ILE A 109 -9.97 -20.20 2.81
CA ILE A 109 -9.57 -20.25 4.22
C ILE A 109 -8.88 -21.56 4.58
N PRO A 110 -9.40 -22.76 4.21
CA PRO A 110 -8.69 -24.01 4.46
C PRO A 110 -7.29 -24.05 3.85
N HIS A 111 -7.11 -23.50 2.65
CA HIS A 111 -5.79 -23.46 1.97
C HIS A 111 -4.83 -22.52 2.70
N ILE A 112 -5.31 -21.34 3.14
CA ILE A 112 -4.51 -20.39 3.92
C ILE A 112 -4.07 -21.01 5.25
N LYS A 113 -4.97 -21.71 5.97
CA LYS A 113 -4.66 -22.39 7.22
C LYS A 113 -3.67 -23.55 7.04
N ALA A 114 -3.75 -24.25 5.91
CA ALA A 114 -2.85 -25.35 5.58
C ALA A 114 -1.45 -24.88 5.16
N THR A 115 -1.27 -23.58 4.82
CA THR A 115 0.02 -23.04 4.45
C THR A 115 0.91 -22.93 5.68
N GLY A 116 2.01 -23.70 5.67
CA GLY A 116 3.02 -23.70 6.72
C GLY A 116 4.00 -22.52 6.62
N PRO A 117 5.10 -22.59 7.35
CA PRO A 117 6.18 -21.61 7.24
C PRO A 117 6.73 -21.55 5.81
N VAL A 118 6.93 -20.34 5.30
CA VAL A 118 7.46 -20.08 3.94
C VAL A 118 8.80 -19.34 4.03
N GLN A 119 9.63 -19.44 3.00
CA GLN A 119 10.88 -18.68 2.90
C GLN A 119 10.62 -17.28 2.32
N ASP A 120 9.77 -17.19 1.32
CA ASP A 120 9.31 -15.93 0.75
C ASP A 120 7.92 -15.60 1.29
N HIS A 121 7.78 -14.40 1.89
CA HIS A 121 6.50 -13.97 2.46
C HIS A 121 5.35 -13.89 1.44
N HIS A 122 5.67 -13.64 0.15
CA HIS A 122 4.66 -13.66 -0.90
C HIS A 122 3.98 -15.03 -1.04
N ASP A 123 4.68 -16.11 -0.69
CA ASP A 123 4.15 -17.47 -0.75
C ASP A 123 3.06 -17.72 0.31
N LEU A 124 2.94 -16.86 1.33
CA LEU A 124 1.83 -16.92 2.28
C LEU A 124 0.45 -16.75 1.62
N LEU A 125 0.39 -16.00 0.52
CA LEU A 125 -0.82 -15.83 -0.28
C LEU A 125 -0.75 -16.59 -1.61
N ASN A 126 0.38 -16.59 -2.30
CA ASN A 126 0.51 -17.26 -3.61
C ASN A 126 0.29 -18.76 -3.54
N THR A 127 0.83 -19.43 -2.50
CA THR A 127 0.66 -20.89 -2.33
C THR A 127 -0.80 -21.29 -2.12
N PRO A 128 -1.55 -20.72 -1.16
CA PRO A 128 -2.96 -21.05 -0.98
C PRO A 128 -3.82 -20.69 -2.20
N ILE A 129 -3.55 -19.58 -2.89
CA ILE A 129 -4.24 -19.21 -4.13
C ILE A 129 -4.04 -20.29 -5.18
N THR A 130 -2.78 -20.70 -5.42
CA THR A 130 -2.46 -21.75 -6.39
C THR A 130 -3.14 -23.07 -6.03
N ASN A 131 -3.09 -23.47 -4.75
CA ASN A 131 -3.67 -24.71 -4.27
C ASN A 131 -5.21 -24.73 -4.34
N SER A 132 -5.85 -23.58 -4.27
CA SER A 132 -7.31 -23.45 -4.41
C SER A 132 -7.78 -23.61 -5.87
N GLY A 133 -6.89 -23.47 -6.83
CA GLY A 133 -7.23 -23.43 -8.27
C GLY A 133 -8.00 -22.17 -8.70
N MET A 134 -8.13 -21.19 -7.82
CA MET A 134 -8.80 -19.93 -8.13
C MET A 134 -7.88 -19.03 -8.97
N PRO A 135 -8.39 -18.33 -10.00
CA PRO A 135 -7.62 -17.32 -10.70
C PRO A 135 -7.09 -16.25 -9.72
N GLU A 136 -5.82 -15.88 -9.85
CA GLU A 136 -5.12 -15.00 -8.92
C GLU A 136 -5.89 -13.67 -8.67
N GLN A 137 -6.34 -13.04 -9.74
CA GLN A 137 -7.08 -11.77 -9.66
C GLN A 137 -8.40 -11.91 -8.88
N THR A 138 -9.10 -13.05 -9.05
CA THR A 138 -10.31 -13.37 -8.31
C THR A 138 -9.99 -13.60 -6.84
N ALA A 139 -8.94 -14.38 -6.55
CA ALA A 139 -8.53 -14.67 -5.19
C ALA A 139 -8.16 -13.41 -4.40
N PHE A 140 -7.42 -12.48 -5.00
CA PHE A 140 -7.11 -11.21 -4.34
C PHE A 140 -8.36 -10.35 -4.12
N ALA A 141 -9.32 -10.34 -5.05
CA ALA A 141 -10.58 -9.63 -4.86
C ALA A 141 -11.39 -10.21 -3.67
N GLU A 142 -11.44 -11.54 -3.56
CA GLU A 142 -12.10 -12.20 -2.43
C GLU A 142 -11.37 -11.95 -1.10
N ILE A 143 -10.03 -12.00 -1.09
CA ILE A 143 -9.23 -11.66 0.10
C ILE A 143 -9.55 -10.23 0.57
N VAL A 144 -9.59 -9.25 -0.34
CA VAL A 144 -9.96 -7.87 0.00
C VAL A 144 -11.37 -7.83 0.60
N THR A 145 -12.33 -8.51 0.01
CA THR A 145 -13.71 -8.57 0.52
C THR A 145 -13.78 -9.16 1.93
N LEU A 146 -13.02 -10.22 2.20
CA LEU A 146 -12.93 -10.82 3.54
C LEU A 146 -12.29 -9.86 4.56
N MET A 147 -11.25 -9.13 4.14
CA MET A 147 -10.55 -8.18 4.99
C MET A 147 -11.37 -6.90 5.28
N GLU A 148 -12.20 -6.43 4.34
CA GLU A 148 -13.05 -5.24 4.53
C GLU A 148 -13.98 -5.34 5.76
N HIS A 149 -14.32 -6.54 6.16
CA HIS A 149 -15.14 -6.81 7.35
C HIS A 149 -14.32 -6.93 8.65
N ARG A 150 -13.01 -6.74 8.61
CA ARG A 150 -12.11 -6.84 9.77
C ARG A 150 -11.82 -5.46 10.34
N PRO A 151 -12.01 -5.23 11.66
CA PRO A 151 -11.74 -3.93 12.27
C PRO A 151 -10.30 -3.44 12.07
N CYS A 152 -9.32 -4.37 12.06
CA CYS A 152 -7.92 -4.07 11.83
C CYS A 152 -7.66 -3.50 10.42
N TRP A 153 -8.41 -3.96 9.41
CA TRP A 153 -8.30 -3.45 8.04
C TRP A 153 -8.77 -2.01 7.92
N ALA A 154 -9.89 -1.68 8.55
CA ALA A 154 -10.39 -0.30 8.56
C ALA A 154 -9.35 0.68 9.12
N ASN A 155 -8.68 0.31 10.22
CA ASN A 155 -7.61 1.12 10.80
C ASN A 155 -6.38 1.22 9.86
N TYR A 156 -6.04 0.14 9.17
CA TYR A 156 -4.91 0.11 8.23
C TYR A 156 -5.12 1.03 7.03
N VAL A 157 -6.33 1.10 6.49
CA VAL A 157 -6.63 1.91 5.29
C VAL A 157 -7.16 3.32 5.61
N ALA A 158 -7.40 3.65 6.88
CA ALA A 158 -8.05 4.89 7.30
C ALA A 158 -7.39 6.15 6.73
N GLU A 159 -6.06 6.22 6.74
CA GLU A 159 -5.34 7.39 6.21
C GLU A 159 -5.52 7.57 4.68
N ILE A 160 -5.69 6.47 3.94
CA ILE A 160 -5.97 6.53 2.49
C ILE A 160 -7.40 7.02 2.30
N ASP A 161 -8.35 6.45 3.06
CA ASP A 161 -9.75 6.81 2.98
C ASP A 161 -9.96 8.28 3.32
N ASP A 162 -9.35 8.78 4.40
CA ASP A 162 -9.41 10.19 4.79
C ASP A 162 -8.87 11.11 3.68
N TRP A 163 -7.71 10.77 3.10
CA TRP A 163 -7.15 11.55 2.01
C TRP A 163 -8.08 11.59 0.80
N VAL A 164 -8.69 10.46 0.44
CA VAL A 164 -9.59 10.37 -0.72
C VAL A 164 -10.89 11.13 -0.48
N VAL A 165 -11.45 11.06 0.73
CA VAL A 165 -12.67 11.81 1.10
C VAL A 165 -12.42 13.32 1.06
N ASP A 166 -11.28 13.77 1.59
CA ASP A 166 -10.85 15.17 1.57
C ASP A 166 -10.79 15.73 0.14
N LYS A 167 -10.30 14.92 -0.82
CA LYS A 167 -10.19 15.30 -2.23
C LYS A 167 -11.52 15.35 -2.99
N LYS A 168 -12.56 14.70 -2.49
CA LYS A 168 -13.92 14.78 -3.05
C LYS A 168 -14.66 16.05 -2.66
N GLN A 169 -14.29 16.67 -1.54
CA GLN A 169 -14.97 17.83 -0.98
C GLN A 169 -14.40 19.16 -1.50
N ASN A 170 -13.25 19.12 -2.17
CA ASN A 170 -12.54 20.24 -2.77
C ASN A 170 -12.50 20.13 -4.31
#